data_340683534f340bb1e6abcec914d9142f
#
_entry.id   340683534f340bb1e6abcec914d9142f
#
_cell.length_a   1.000
_cell.length_b   1.000
_cell.length_c   1.000
_cell.angle_alpha   90.00
_cell.angle_beta   90.00
_cell.angle_gamma   90.00
#
_symmetry.space_group_name_H-M   'P 1'
#
loop_
_entity.id
_entity.type
_entity.pdbx_description
1 polymer ?
#
loop_
_entity_poly.entity_id
_entity_poly.type
_entity_poly.pdbx_seq_one_letter_code
_entity_poly.pdbx_strand_id
1 'polypeptide(L)'
;MQPMTMCTAMVIALTVGVGQAVAQTRYDVGLLLGATRTSDEGTALAFDRATTYQATFAWRVWEDSKAAVSVEVPFLASPAFTVATAGGSLPKEYAALYLTPGMRLSINPNGLVSVFGSAGAGYARYSESKGRANGSPNPSQRDTNTGALQFGGGVVVRALRWFAFRGEVRDVYTGARNFSIVTPYNHVHNIVVSGGFVLRF
;
A
#
# COMPACT_ATOMS: atom_id res chain seq x y z
N MET A 1 -28.96 -19.71 13.56
CA MET A 1 -27.76 -20.53 13.86
C MET A 1 -27.23 -21.07 12.55
N GLN A 2 -26.20 -20.47 11.99
CA GLN A 2 -25.42 -21.07 10.91
C GLN A 2 -23.99 -20.62 11.05
N PRO A 3 -23.00 -21.50 10.84
CA PRO A 3 -21.68 -21.36 11.40
C PRO A 3 -20.77 -20.47 10.60
N MET A 4 -19.96 -19.72 11.33
CA MET A 4 -18.70 -19.15 10.93
C MET A 4 -17.77 -20.24 10.40
N THR A 5 -17.64 -20.32 9.08
CA THR A 5 -16.62 -21.15 8.45
C THR A 5 -16.21 -20.45 7.17
N MET A 6 -15.06 -19.80 7.22
CA MET A 6 -14.06 -19.66 6.17
C MET A 6 -13.11 -18.49 6.47
N CYS A 7 -12.37 -18.65 7.57
CA CYS A 7 -11.05 -18.05 7.71
C CYS A 7 -10.05 -19.20 7.80
N THR A 8 -10.00 -20.04 6.76
CA THR A 8 -9.03 -21.12 6.70
C THR A 8 -7.99 -20.73 5.68
N ALA A 9 -6.87 -20.23 6.22
CA ALA A 9 -5.53 -20.57 5.82
C ALA A 9 -5.22 -20.53 4.31
N MET A 10 -4.74 -19.39 3.85
CA MET A 10 -3.73 -19.37 2.81
C MET A 10 -2.35 -19.31 3.48
N VAL A 11 -2.02 -20.34 4.23
CA VAL A 11 -0.63 -20.67 4.53
C VAL A 11 -0.08 -21.36 3.29
N ILE A 12 0.40 -20.59 2.34
CA ILE A 12 1.27 -21.11 1.29
C ILE A 12 2.57 -21.46 1.99
N ALA A 13 2.76 -22.76 2.22
CA ALA A 13 4.03 -23.33 2.61
C ALA A 13 5.03 -23.05 1.47
N LEU A 14 5.84 -22.00 1.62
CA LEU A 14 7.04 -21.80 0.83
C LEU A 14 8.07 -22.86 1.29
N THR A 15 7.97 -24.07 0.80
CA THR A 15 9.08 -25.02 0.81
C THR A 15 10.07 -24.58 -0.26
N VAL A 16 10.92 -23.64 0.09
CA VAL A 16 12.07 -23.26 -0.74
C VAL A 16 13.12 -24.35 -0.53
N GLY A 17 13.32 -25.17 -1.54
CA GLY A 17 14.43 -26.09 -1.61
C GLY A 17 15.74 -25.31 -1.48
N VAL A 18 16.51 -25.58 -0.42
CA VAL A 18 17.85 -25.01 -0.20
C VAL A 18 18.83 -25.70 -1.15
N GLY A 19 18.85 -25.25 -2.41
CA GLY A 19 19.93 -25.50 -3.32
C GLY A 19 21.05 -24.50 -3.03
N GLN A 20 22.22 -24.95 -2.60
CA GLN A 20 23.43 -24.13 -2.46
C GLN A 20 23.99 -23.77 -3.85
N ALA A 21 23.34 -22.85 -4.55
CA ALA A 21 23.98 -22.01 -5.54
C ALA A 21 24.25 -20.66 -4.87
N VAL A 22 25.33 -19.98 -5.23
CA VAL A 22 25.56 -18.57 -4.86
C VAL A 22 24.41 -17.78 -5.47
N ALA A 23 23.27 -17.79 -4.79
CA ALA A 23 22.04 -17.25 -5.29
C ALA A 23 22.15 -15.73 -5.18
N GLN A 24 22.34 -15.09 -6.32
CA GLN A 24 21.96 -13.69 -6.45
C GLN A 24 20.53 -13.59 -5.94
N THR A 25 20.32 -12.85 -4.85
CA THR A 25 18.99 -12.62 -4.28
C THR A 25 18.14 -11.89 -5.33
N ARG A 26 17.25 -12.63 -5.99
CA ARG A 26 16.45 -12.09 -7.10
C ARG A 26 15.05 -11.64 -6.67
N TYR A 27 14.63 -12.10 -5.53
CA TYR A 27 13.27 -11.83 -5.04
C TYR A 27 13.32 -11.15 -3.69
N ASP A 28 12.51 -10.11 -3.53
CA ASP A 28 12.28 -9.42 -2.27
C ASP A 28 10.79 -9.57 -1.90
N VAL A 29 10.50 -9.98 -0.67
CA VAL A 29 9.16 -9.95 -0.08
C VAL A 29 9.19 -9.04 1.14
N GLY A 30 8.42 -7.97 1.12
CA GLY A 30 8.36 -6.98 2.21
C GLY A 30 7.01 -6.94 2.89
N LEU A 31 7.04 -6.75 4.22
CA LEU A 31 5.87 -6.42 5.03
C LEU A 31 6.17 -5.14 5.81
N LEU A 32 5.33 -4.14 5.59
CA LEU A 32 5.50 -2.82 6.18
C LEU A 32 4.20 -2.37 6.85
N LEU A 33 4.35 -1.57 7.90
CA LEU A 33 3.28 -0.88 8.58
C LEU A 33 3.52 0.61 8.44
N GLY A 34 2.47 1.37 8.20
CA GLY A 34 2.58 2.80 7.97
C GLY A 34 1.32 3.57 8.30
N ALA A 35 1.36 4.84 7.92
CA ALA A 35 0.24 5.73 7.99
C ALA A 35 0.01 6.40 6.63
N THR A 36 -1.24 6.51 6.23
CA THR A 36 -1.65 7.26 5.05
C THR A 36 -2.26 8.57 5.48
N ARG A 37 -1.84 9.64 4.81
CA ARG A 37 -2.49 10.95 4.88
C ARG A 37 -3.03 11.31 3.50
N THR A 38 -4.29 11.66 3.44
CA THR A 38 -4.90 12.17 2.22
C THR A 38 -4.79 13.69 2.19
N SER A 39 -4.37 14.24 1.05
CA SER A 39 -4.39 15.66 0.77
C SER A 39 -5.58 15.96 -0.12
N ASP A 40 -6.63 16.53 0.46
CA ASP A 40 -7.75 17.14 -0.24
C ASP A 40 -7.62 18.66 -0.12
N GLU A 41 -7.10 19.31 -1.14
CA GLU A 41 -7.07 20.76 -1.19
C GLU A 41 -8.50 21.30 -1.40
N GLY A 42 -9.06 21.92 -0.38
CA GLY A 42 -10.26 22.77 -0.49
C GLY A 42 -11.61 22.15 -0.11
N THR A 43 -11.68 20.98 0.48
CA THR A 43 -12.93 20.48 1.07
C THR A 43 -13.00 20.75 2.58
N ALA A 44 -14.20 21.02 3.11
CA ALA A 44 -14.47 21.07 4.54
C ALA A 44 -14.36 19.68 5.22
N LEU A 45 -13.97 18.65 4.46
CA LEU A 45 -13.76 17.29 4.91
C LEU A 45 -12.28 17.09 5.21
N ALA A 46 -11.90 17.21 6.47
CA ALA A 46 -10.57 16.80 6.92
C ALA A 46 -10.53 15.27 7.00
N PHE A 47 -9.84 14.61 6.07
CA PHE A 47 -9.53 13.20 6.20
C PHE A 47 -8.37 13.03 7.16
N ASP A 48 -8.59 12.26 8.22
CA ASP A 48 -7.58 11.97 9.23
C ASP A 48 -6.60 10.90 8.73
N ARG A 49 -5.59 10.62 9.54
CA ARG A 49 -4.59 9.58 9.27
C ARG A 49 -5.23 8.21 9.38
N ALA A 50 -4.92 7.34 8.44
CA ALA A 50 -5.28 5.92 8.52
C ALA A 50 -4.03 5.06 8.71
N THR A 51 -4.13 4.00 9.50
CA THR A 51 -3.12 2.96 9.54
C THR A 51 -3.13 2.19 8.22
N THR A 52 -1.95 1.95 7.66
CA THR A 52 -1.78 1.27 6.37
C THR A 52 -0.91 0.05 6.55
N TYR A 53 -1.41 -1.09 6.13
CA TYR A 53 -0.67 -2.34 6.01
C TYR A 53 -0.19 -2.46 4.57
N GLN A 54 1.06 -2.85 4.39
CA GLN A 54 1.64 -2.97 3.06
C GLN A 54 2.40 -4.28 2.93
N ALA A 55 2.12 -4.99 1.83
CA ALA A 55 2.89 -6.12 1.36
C ALA A 55 3.51 -5.77 0.01
N THR A 56 4.78 -6.13 -0.20
CA THR A 56 5.47 -5.90 -1.47
C THR A 56 6.13 -7.18 -1.94
N PHE A 57 6.01 -7.45 -3.22
CA PHE A 57 6.81 -8.45 -3.92
C PHE A 57 7.63 -7.76 -4.98
N ALA A 58 8.94 -8.04 -5.05
CA ALA A 58 9.77 -7.51 -6.12
C ALA A 58 10.67 -8.60 -6.71
N TRP A 59 10.77 -8.58 -8.03
CA TRP A 59 11.64 -9.42 -8.81
C TRP A 59 12.69 -8.57 -9.49
N ARG A 60 13.97 -8.84 -9.18
CA ARG A 60 15.12 -8.15 -9.75
C ARG A 60 15.35 -8.66 -11.17
N VAL A 61 15.15 -7.78 -12.15
CA VAL A 61 15.28 -8.10 -13.58
C VAL A 61 16.62 -7.72 -14.14
N TRP A 62 17.28 -6.74 -13.52
CA TRP A 62 18.64 -6.32 -13.89
C TRP A 62 19.40 -5.85 -12.65
N GLU A 63 20.68 -6.14 -12.61
CA GLU A 63 21.57 -5.77 -11.51
C GLU A 63 23.01 -5.57 -11.99
N ASP A 64 23.62 -4.50 -11.49
CA ASP A 64 25.04 -4.20 -11.54
C ASP A 64 25.56 -3.90 -10.12
N SER A 65 26.86 -3.70 -9.98
CA SER A 65 27.51 -3.39 -8.69
C SER A 65 26.95 -2.12 -8.01
N LYS A 66 26.48 -1.15 -8.80
CA LYS A 66 26.01 0.17 -8.33
C LYS A 66 24.50 0.31 -8.34
N ALA A 67 23.78 -0.40 -9.19
CA ALA A 67 22.35 -0.23 -9.38
C ALA A 67 21.64 -1.54 -9.70
N ALA A 68 20.34 -1.60 -9.41
CA ALA A 68 19.47 -2.70 -9.78
C ALA A 68 18.09 -2.21 -10.17
N VAL A 69 17.48 -2.87 -11.15
CA VAL A 69 16.10 -2.63 -11.57
C VAL A 69 15.27 -3.86 -11.20
N SER A 70 14.12 -3.61 -10.58
CA SER A 70 13.18 -4.65 -10.19
C SER A 70 11.77 -4.31 -10.69
N VAL A 71 11.02 -5.32 -11.07
CA VAL A 71 9.56 -5.23 -11.15
C VAL A 71 9.02 -5.38 -9.72
N GLU A 72 8.22 -4.45 -9.27
CA GLU A 72 7.65 -4.44 -7.92
C GLU A 72 6.13 -4.43 -7.98
N VAL A 73 5.50 -5.23 -7.15
CA VAL A 73 4.05 -5.30 -6.98
C VAL A 73 3.73 -4.96 -5.52
N PRO A 74 3.46 -3.69 -5.21
CA PRO A 74 3.00 -3.29 -3.89
C PRO A 74 1.50 -3.49 -3.77
N PHE A 75 1.08 -3.99 -2.62
CA PHE A 75 -0.30 -4.07 -2.17
C PHE A 75 -0.42 -3.29 -0.87
N LEU A 76 -1.28 -2.26 -0.84
CA LEU A 76 -1.51 -1.43 0.33
C LEU A 76 -2.98 -1.53 0.74
N ALA A 77 -3.22 -1.67 2.04
CA ALA A 77 -4.55 -1.74 2.63
C ALA A 77 -4.65 -0.77 3.81
N SER A 78 -5.59 0.14 3.73
CA SER A 78 -5.95 1.07 4.80
C SER A 78 -7.40 0.80 5.19
N PRO A 79 -7.64 0.01 6.25
CA PRO A 79 -8.97 -0.52 6.55
C PRO A 79 -9.94 0.52 7.10
N ALA A 80 -9.43 1.61 7.68
CA ALA A 80 -10.28 2.63 8.29
C ALA A 80 -9.65 4.02 8.14
N PHE A 81 -10.25 4.85 7.29
CA PHE A 81 -10.07 6.29 7.29
C PHE A 81 -11.24 6.92 8.04
N THR A 82 -10.97 7.63 9.12
CA THR A 82 -12.01 8.37 9.84
C THR A 82 -12.35 9.63 9.07
N VAL A 83 -13.63 9.89 8.85
CA VAL A 83 -14.10 11.11 8.21
C VAL A 83 -14.43 12.12 9.29
N ALA A 84 -13.57 13.11 9.51
CA ALA A 84 -13.85 14.22 10.44
C ALA A 84 -14.75 15.25 9.74
N THR A 85 -16.04 15.28 10.09
CA THR A 85 -16.97 16.24 9.52
C THR A 85 -17.98 16.73 10.53
N ALA A 86 -18.45 17.96 10.34
CA ALA A 86 -19.48 18.58 11.15
C ALA A 86 -20.92 18.12 10.81
N GLY A 87 -21.11 17.21 9.85
CA GLY A 87 -22.42 16.75 9.38
C GLY A 87 -22.64 15.25 9.62
N GLY A 88 -23.65 14.90 10.42
CA GLY A 88 -23.95 13.50 10.78
C GLY A 88 -24.45 12.57 9.66
N SER A 89 -24.62 13.06 8.43
CA SER A 89 -25.16 12.29 7.29
C SER A 89 -24.09 11.55 6.46
N LEU A 90 -22.80 11.74 6.77
CA LEU A 90 -21.68 11.15 6.04
C LEU A 90 -21.31 9.75 6.54
N PRO A 91 -20.68 8.89 5.71
CA PRO A 91 -20.09 7.64 6.17
C PRO A 91 -19.09 7.91 7.30
N LYS A 92 -19.12 7.10 8.35
CA LYS A 92 -18.20 7.24 9.48
C LYS A 92 -16.75 6.99 9.07
N GLU A 93 -16.53 6.00 8.24
CA GLU A 93 -15.23 5.49 7.83
C GLU A 93 -15.30 4.98 6.38
N TYR A 94 -14.15 4.91 5.73
CA TYR A 94 -14.00 4.15 4.49
C TYR A 94 -12.69 3.35 4.50
N ALA A 95 -12.67 2.24 3.76
CA ALA A 95 -11.47 1.45 3.52
C ALA A 95 -10.89 1.76 2.14
N ALA A 96 -9.57 1.69 2.01
CA ALA A 96 -8.88 1.84 0.74
C ALA A 96 -7.92 0.67 0.50
N LEU A 97 -7.92 0.16 -0.73
CA LEU A 97 -7.00 -0.85 -1.23
C LEU A 97 -6.31 -0.31 -2.48
N TYR A 98 -4.99 -0.51 -2.58
CA TYR A 98 -4.21 -0.12 -3.73
C TYR A 98 -3.36 -1.29 -4.21
N LEU A 99 -3.36 -1.54 -5.51
CA LEU A 99 -2.50 -2.49 -6.19
C LEU A 99 -1.88 -1.79 -7.40
N THR A 100 -0.60 -1.44 -7.31
CA THR A 100 0.10 -0.58 -8.28
C THR A 100 1.40 -1.19 -8.76
N PRO A 101 1.36 -2.29 -9.56
CA PRO A 101 2.57 -2.86 -10.13
C PRO A 101 3.38 -1.81 -10.89
N GLY A 102 4.71 -1.96 -10.85
CA GLY A 102 5.60 -0.98 -11.46
C GLY A 102 7.07 -1.37 -11.41
N MET A 103 7.93 -0.38 -11.48
CA MET A 103 9.39 -0.53 -11.50
C MET A 103 10.00 0.12 -10.26
N ARG A 104 11.07 -0.51 -9.74
CA ARG A 104 11.91 0.02 -8.68
C ARG A 104 13.35 0.07 -9.15
N LEU A 105 13.97 1.25 -9.10
CA LEU A 105 15.39 1.47 -9.30
C LEU A 105 16.07 1.57 -7.93
N SER A 106 17.03 0.72 -7.66
CA SER A 106 17.81 0.72 -6.41
C SER A 106 19.26 1.11 -6.69
N ILE A 107 19.82 1.97 -5.84
CA ILE A 107 21.24 2.37 -5.87
C ILE A 107 21.94 1.65 -4.72
N ASN A 108 23.12 1.10 -4.98
CA ASN A 108 23.91 0.30 -4.05
C ASN A 108 23.13 -0.92 -3.50
N PRO A 109 22.55 -1.77 -4.37
CA PRO A 109 21.61 -2.83 -3.96
C PRO A 109 22.22 -3.86 -3.02
N ASN A 110 23.55 -4.03 -3.07
CA ASN A 110 24.30 -4.99 -2.26
C ASN A 110 25.03 -4.35 -1.08
N GLY A 111 24.94 -3.03 -0.92
CA GLY A 111 25.52 -2.30 0.20
C GLY A 111 24.78 -2.56 1.52
N LEU A 112 25.36 -2.06 2.62
CA LEU A 112 24.69 -2.04 3.93
C LEU A 112 23.44 -1.16 3.86
N VAL A 113 23.53 -0.03 3.15
CA VAL A 113 22.44 0.90 2.90
C VAL A 113 22.22 1.03 1.40
N SER A 114 20.99 0.84 0.97
CA SER A 114 20.52 1.02 -0.39
C SER A 114 19.40 2.06 -0.42
N VAL A 115 19.42 2.95 -1.41
CA VAL A 115 18.35 3.92 -1.67
C VAL A 115 17.59 3.49 -2.91
N PHE A 116 16.30 3.70 -2.94
CA PHE A 116 15.52 3.35 -4.13
C PHE A 116 14.44 4.39 -4.45
N GLY A 117 14.09 4.45 -5.73
CA GLY A 117 12.91 5.12 -6.24
C GLY A 117 12.00 4.11 -6.95
N SER A 118 10.69 4.31 -6.90
CA SER A 118 9.72 3.46 -7.57
C SER A 118 8.61 4.27 -8.22
N ALA A 119 8.09 3.73 -9.33
CA ALA A 119 6.93 4.26 -10.01
C ALA A 119 6.07 3.08 -10.51
N GLY A 120 4.75 3.25 -10.49
CA GLY A 120 3.82 2.20 -10.90
C GLY A 120 2.46 2.75 -11.26
N ALA A 121 1.68 1.92 -11.92
CA ALA A 121 0.29 2.22 -12.28
C ALA A 121 -0.57 1.00 -11.98
N GLY A 122 -1.81 1.23 -11.61
CA GLY A 122 -2.69 0.14 -11.28
C GLY A 122 -4.07 0.59 -10.86
N TYR A 123 -4.53 0.07 -9.74
CA TYR A 123 -5.91 0.09 -9.35
C TYR A 123 -6.07 0.46 -7.88
N ALA A 124 -7.08 1.26 -7.59
CA ALA A 124 -7.52 1.60 -6.25
C ALA A 124 -9.00 1.24 -6.07
N ARG A 125 -9.34 0.67 -4.92
CA ARG A 125 -10.70 0.41 -4.49
C ARG A 125 -10.97 1.09 -3.17
N TYR A 126 -12.06 1.82 -3.11
CA TYR A 126 -12.58 2.47 -1.91
C TYR A 126 -13.92 1.85 -1.55
N SER A 127 -14.13 1.52 -0.27
CA SER A 127 -15.36 0.95 0.24
C SER A 127 -15.86 1.77 1.43
N GLU A 128 -17.06 2.30 1.35
CA GLU A 128 -17.70 3.05 2.45
C GLU A 128 -18.13 2.12 3.58
N SER A 129 -18.13 2.63 4.82
CA SER A 129 -18.67 1.91 5.98
C SER A 129 -20.20 1.77 5.90
N LYS A 130 -20.73 0.71 6.53
CA LYS A 130 -22.17 0.46 6.68
C LYS A 130 -22.85 1.43 7.64
N GLY A 131 -22.09 2.18 8.44
CA GLY A 131 -22.58 3.16 9.41
C GLY A 131 -22.26 4.58 9.02
N ARG A 132 -23.14 5.51 9.38
CA ARG A 132 -22.93 6.94 9.27
C ARG A 132 -22.32 7.50 10.56
N ALA A 133 -21.78 8.72 10.52
CA ALA A 133 -21.18 9.39 11.67
C ALA A 133 -22.17 9.61 12.83
N ASN A 134 -23.48 9.71 12.54
CA ASN A 134 -24.55 9.85 13.54
C ASN A 134 -25.02 8.50 14.14
N GLY A 135 -24.39 7.38 13.79
CA GLY A 135 -24.75 6.03 14.24
C GLY A 135 -25.88 5.36 13.46
N SER A 136 -26.51 6.04 12.49
CA SER A 136 -27.55 5.44 11.63
C SER A 136 -26.93 4.51 10.56
N PRO A 137 -27.70 3.54 10.05
CA PRO A 137 -27.27 2.73 8.90
C PRO A 137 -27.03 3.60 7.66
N ASN A 138 -26.03 3.22 6.85
CA ASN A 138 -25.78 3.81 5.52
C ASN A 138 -26.38 2.92 4.42
N PRO A 139 -27.65 3.14 4.01
CA PRO A 139 -28.32 2.29 3.01
C PRO A 139 -27.74 2.49 1.59
N SER A 140 -26.98 3.56 1.39
CA SER A 140 -26.39 3.94 0.10
C SER A 140 -24.89 3.65 0.05
N GLN A 141 -24.40 2.65 0.80
CA GLN A 141 -23.00 2.24 0.76
C GLN A 141 -22.53 2.05 -0.68
N ARG A 142 -21.41 2.68 -1.03
CA ARG A 142 -20.83 2.60 -2.37
C ARG A 142 -19.41 2.04 -2.33
N ASP A 143 -19.10 1.23 -3.32
CA ASP A 143 -17.75 0.83 -3.66
C ASP A 143 -17.32 1.61 -4.90
N THR A 144 -16.17 2.25 -4.84
CA THR A 144 -15.61 2.99 -5.97
C THR A 144 -14.31 2.34 -6.40
N ASN A 145 -14.21 2.10 -7.69
CA ASN A 145 -13.02 1.55 -8.32
C ASN A 145 -12.43 2.61 -9.27
N THR A 146 -11.13 2.86 -9.17
CA THR A 146 -10.47 3.87 -9.99
C THR A 146 -9.05 3.46 -10.35
N GLY A 147 -8.49 4.07 -11.40
CA GLY A 147 -7.07 3.95 -11.72
C GLY A 147 -6.21 4.65 -10.66
N ALA A 148 -5.02 4.13 -10.46
CA ALA A 148 -4.03 4.69 -9.55
C ALA A 148 -2.66 4.79 -10.23
N LEU A 149 -1.96 5.90 -9.99
CA LEU A 149 -0.54 6.07 -10.27
C LEU A 149 0.20 6.15 -8.95
N GLN A 150 1.38 5.57 -8.88
CA GLN A 150 2.18 5.57 -7.67
C GLN A 150 3.59 6.03 -7.98
N PHE A 151 4.12 6.89 -7.10
CA PHE A 151 5.51 7.30 -7.06
C PHE A 151 6.00 7.18 -5.63
N GLY A 152 7.25 6.78 -5.45
CA GLY A 152 7.77 6.67 -4.11
C GLY A 152 9.27 6.46 -4.08
N GLY A 153 9.81 6.46 -2.88
CA GLY A 153 11.21 6.18 -2.64
C GLY A 153 11.46 5.86 -1.18
N GLY A 154 12.62 5.33 -0.92
CA GLY A 154 12.95 4.92 0.43
C GLY A 154 14.38 4.42 0.57
N VAL A 155 14.63 3.87 1.74
CA VAL A 155 15.92 3.33 2.16
C VAL A 155 15.73 1.90 2.64
N VAL A 156 16.65 1.04 2.26
CA VAL A 156 16.76 -0.34 2.75
C VAL A 156 18.08 -0.48 3.50
N VAL A 157 18.03 -0.92 4.75
CA VAL A 157 19.18 -1.19 5.59
C VAL A 157 19.31 -2.70 5.76
N ARG A 158 20.36 -3.29 5.21
CA ARG A 158 20.59 -4.73 5.26
C ARG A 158 21.14 -5.13 6.63
N ALA A 159 20.40 -5.96 7.35
CA ALA A 159 20.85 -6.53 8.62
C ALA A 159 21.57 -7.88 8.41
N LEU A 160 21.01 -8.74 7.54
CA LEU A 160 21.54 -10.05 7.18
C LEU A 160 21.50 -10.21 5.65
N ARG A 161 22.07 -11.29 5.12
CA ARG A 161 22.01 -11.57 3.67
C ARG A 161 20.57 -11.73 3.16
N TRP A 162 19.73 -12.32 3.98
CA TRP A 162 18.33 -12.65 3.67
C TRP A 162 17.30 -11.69 4.32
N PHE A 163 17.76 -10.73 5.18
CA PHE A 163 16.88 -9.86 5.97
C PHE A 163 17.35 -8.41 5.95
N ALA A 164 16.43 -7.50 5.70
CA ALA A 164 16.67 -6.05 5.71
C ALA A 164 15.49 -5.30 6.32
N PHE A 165 15.75 -4.12 6.86
CA PHE A 165 14.73 -3.13 7.22
C PHE A 165 14.50 -2.19 6.05
N ARG A 166 13.25 -1.76 5.87
CA ARG A 166 12.85 -0.83 4.81
C ARG A 166 12.02 0.30 5.41
N GLY A 167 12.36 1.55 5.06
CA GLY A 167 11.55 2.73 5.28
C GLY A 167 11.27 3.41 3.95
N GLU A 168 10.01 3.85 3.74
CA GLU A 168 9.64 4.47 2.46
C GLU A 168 8.52 5.49 2.60
N VAL A 169 8.45 6.36 1.60
CA VAL A 169 7.33 7.27 1.36
C VAL A 169 6.81 7.01 -0.04
N ARG A 170 5.49 6.88 -0.17
CA ARG A 170 4.78 6.72 -1.44
C ARG A 170 3.67 7.74 -1.57
N ASP A 171 3.51 8.29 -2.75
CA ASP A 171 2.32 9.03 -3.14
C ASP A 171 1.51 8.15 -4.10
N VAL A 172 0.27 7.86 -3.72
CA VAL A 172 -0.69 7.14 -4.56
C VAL A 172 -1.71 8.15 -5.05
N TYR A 173 -1.55 8.56 -6.30
CA TYR A 173 -2.42 9.48 -7.01
C TYR A 173 -3.57 8.70 -7.63
N THR A 174 -4.80 9.02 -7.25
CA THR A 174 -6.00 8.32 -7.72
C THR A 174 -7.00 9.28 -8.34
N GLY A 175 -7.85 8.76 -9.22
CA GLY A 175 -9.00 9.50 -9.76
C GLY A 175 -10.05 9.81 -8.68
N ALA A 176 -11.12 10.47 -9.09
CA ALA A 176 -12.21 10.88 -8.21
C ALA A 176 -12.77 9.71 -7.40
N ARG A 177 -13.01 9.98 -6.12
CA ARG A 177 -13.77 9.09 -5.24
C ARG A 177 -15.25 9.43 -5.40
N ASN A 178 -16.03 8.58 -6.06
CA ASN A 178 -17.48 8.75 -6.16
C ASN A 178 -18.15 8.24 -4.88
N PHE A 179 -17.93 8.93 -3.78
CA PHE A 179 -18.71 8.71 -2.57
C PHE A 179 -20.13 9.30 -2.72
N SER A 180 -21.01 8.97 -1.79
CA SER A 180 -22.37 9.55 -1.71
C SER A 180 -22.38 11.08 -1.56
N ILE A 181 -21.23 11.70 -1.48
CA ILE A 181 -20.99 13.14 -1.39
C ILE A 181 -20.30 13.58 -2.67
N VAL A 182 -20.80 14.63 -3.28
CA VAL A 182 -20.16 15.28 -4.42
C VAL A 182 -18.86 15.93 -3.93
N THR A 183 -17.74 15.29 -4.23
CA THR A 183 -16.42 15.92 -4.06
C THR A 183 -16.11 16.71 -5.34
N PRO A 184 -15.78 17.99 -5.27
CA PRO A 184 -15.53 18.83 -6.43
C PRO A 184 -14.22 18.49 -7.16
N TYR A 185 -13.43 17.55 -6.64
CA TYR A 185 -12.09 17.23 -7.16
C TYR A 185 -12.05 15.89 -7.88
N ASN A 186 -11.44 15.91 -9.05
CA ASN A 186 -11.27 14.72 -9.89
C ASN A 186 -10.07 13.85 -9.49
N HIS A 187 -9.21 14.33 -8.59
CA HIS A 187 -7.94 13.66 -8.26
C HIS A 187 -7.58 13.82 -6.78
N VAL A 188 -6.93 12.82 -6.22
CA VAL A 188 -6.55 12.78 -4.81
C VAL A 188 -5.15 12.21 -4.65
N HIS A 189 -4.33 12.87 -3.82
CA HIS A 189 -3.03 12.39 -3.38
C HIS A 189 -3.16 11.66 -2.03
N ASN A 190 -2.65 10.44 -1.97
CA ASN A 190 -2.59 9.63 -0.76
C ASN A 190 -1.14 9.38 -0.41
N ILE A 191 -0.61 10.18 0.51
CA ILE A 191 0.79 10.05 0.95
C ILE A 191 0.86 8.99 2.03
N VAL A 192 1.63 7.93 1.77
CA VAL A 192 1.85 6.80 2.66
C VAL A 192 3.29 6.85 3.15
N VAL A 193 3.49 6.88 4.46
CA VAL A 193 4.79 6.71 5.11
C VAL A 193 4.79 5.38 5.82
N SER A 194 5.71 4.50 5.49
CA SER A 194 5.73 3.14 6.02
C SER A 194 7.14 2.65 6.36
N GLY A 195 7.22 1.74 7.32
CA GLY A 195 8.44 1.05 7.71
C GLY A 195 8.17 -0.41 8.04
N GLY A 196 9.17 -1.25 7.84
CA GLY A 196 9.03 -2.68 8.07
C GLY A 196 10.26 -3.47 7.68
N PHE A 197 10.06 -4.70 7.29
CA PHE A 197 11.14 -5.60 6.93
C PHE A 197 10.95 -6.22 5.55
N VAL A 198 12.06 -6.66 4.98
CA VAL A 198 12.15 -7.30 3.68
C VAL A 198 12.95 -8.59 3.81
N LEU A 199 12.39 -9.67 3.30
CA LEU A 199 13.06 -10.93 3.10
C LEU A 199 13.58 -11.01 1.67
N ARG A 200 14.80 -11.48 1.50
CA ARG A 200 15.54 -11.52 0.23
C ARG A 200 15.95 -12.95 -0.07
N PHE A 201 15.66 -13.43 -1.28
CA PHE A 201 15.93 -14.79 -1.74
C PHE A 201 16.71 -14.82 -3.05
#